data_d51c2105f7c06d095654df2bcd7e6930
#
_entry.id   d51c2105f7c06d095654df2bcd7e6930
#
_cell.length_a   1.000
_cell.length_b   1.000
_cell.length_c   1.000
_cell.angle_alpha   90.00
_cell.angle_beta   90.00
_cell.angle_gamma   90.00
#
_symmetry.space_group_name_H-M   'P 1'
#
loop_
_entity.id
_entity.type
_entity.pdbx_description
1 polymer ?
#
loop_
_entity_poly.entity_id
_entity_poly.type
_entity_poly.pdbx_seq_one_letter_code
_entity_poly.pdbx_strand_id
1 'polypeptide(L)'
;MSNAALRTILPIAGWPEERARAVEITGGPDPILRTPFRIGEASTAALATVGLAAADLWELRTGRRQEVAVDTRQAAASLRSGHYMKLNGSAVSAERNAVMGFYPARNGRWSYLHCNFPNHRAAALGVLGAPEDREAVRQAVAKWDALELEEAVVAAKGAGGMVRTMAEWARHPQAAAVASLPLMEIVKIGDSPPERLPDGDRPLSGIRVLDLTRVLAGPTCGRTLAEHGADVLKITAAHLPSLGYQEHDTGHGKLSAYLDLRENRDLEILRGLAREADVFSQSYRPGTLANRGFSPEALAQLRPGIVVVSLCAFGHVGPWASRRGFDTVVQAVSGIASRQGEVIPGAEPGPQFYPVSAIDYLTGY
;
A
#
# COMPACT_ATOMS: atom_id res chain seq x y z
N MET A 1 -5.20 -5.45 -26.45
CA MET A 1 -6.54 -5.67 -25.80
C MET A 1 -7.04 -4.36 -25.20
N SER A 2 -8.36 -4.17 -25.10
CA SER A 2 -8.92 -3.00 -24.38
C SER A 2 -8.84 -3.27 -22.87
N ASN A 3 -8.22 -2.37 -22.11
CA ASN A 3 -8.18 -2.46 -20.63
C ASN A 3 -9.06 -1.33 -20.06
N ALA A 4 -10.19 -1.70 -19.47
CA ALA A 4 -11.16 -0.75 -18.94
C ALA A 4 -10.62 -0.02 -17.70
N ALA A 5 -9.84 -0.73 -16.85
CA ALA A 5 -9.23 -0.13 -15.67
C ALA A 5 -8.21 0.96 -16.06
N LEU A 6 -7.41 0.75 -17.12
CA LEU A 6 -6.49 1.78 -17.63
C LEU A 6 -7.24 3.04 -18.06
N ARG A 7 -8.34 2.91 -18.79
CA ARG A 7 -9.17 4.06 -19.20
C ARG A 7 -9.77 4.80 -18.01
N THR A 8 -10.03 4.11 -16.90
CA THR A 8 -10.52 4.75 -15.67
C THR A 8 -9.42 5.55 -14.96
N ILE A 9 -8.17 5.09 -15.00
CA ILE A 9 -7.03 5.75 -14.32
C ILE A 9 -6.54 6.97 -15.10
N LEU A 10 -6.45 6.89 -16.42
CA LEU A 10 -5.86 7.95 -17.25
C LEU A 10 -6.45 9.35 -17.01
N PRO A 11 -7.79 9.54 -16.97
CA PRO A 11 -8.38 10.86 -16.70
C PRO A 11 -8.03 11.42 -15.31
N ILE A 12 -7.83 10.56 -14.31
CA ILE A 12 -7.40 10.96 -12.96
C ILE A 12 -5.99 11.56 -13.02
N ALA A 13 -5.12 11.01 -13.87
CA ALA A 13 -3.78 11.53 -14.13
C ALA A 13 -3.76 12.75 -15.09
N GLY A 14 -4.93 13.25 -15.48
CA GLY A 14 -5.04 14.36 -16.43
C GLY A 14 -4.79 13.98 -17.90
N TRP A 15 -4.81 12.71 -18.24
CA TRP A 15 -4.63 12.23 -19.60
C TRP A 15 -5.95 11.82 -20.28
N PRO A 16 -6.09 11.96 -21.59
CA PRO A 16 -7.27 11.50 -22.30
C PRO A 16 -7.31 9.94 -22.33
N GLU A 17 -8.52 9.37 -22.30
CA GLU A 17 -8.71 7.91 -22.31
C GLU A 17 -8.11 7.23 -23.56
N GLU A 18 -8.07 7.94 -24.69
CA GLU A 18 -7.52 7.47 -25.96
C GLU A 18 -6.03 7.10 -25.85
N ARG A 19 -5.33 7.67 -24.86
CA ARG A 19 -3.93 7.35 -24.58
C ARG A 19 -3.72 5.87 -24.24
N ALA A 20 -4.75 5.16 -23.79
CA ALA A 20 -4.69 3.72 -23.60
C ALA A 20 -4.30 2.96 -24.88
N ARG A 21 -4.48 3.54 -26.08
CA ARG A 21 -4.08 2.94 -27.36
C ARG A 21 -2.56 2.98 -27.59
N ALA A 22 -1.84 3.81 -26.86
CA ALA A 22 -0.38 3.91 -26.91
C ALA A 22 0.32 2.79 -26.09
N VAL A 23 -0.43 1.92 -25.43
CA VAL A 23 0.10 0.81 -24.64
C VAL A 23 -0.18 -0.51 -25.36
N GLU A 24 0.86 -1.27 -25.64
CA GLU A 24 0.74 -2.66 -26.08
C GLU A 24 0.46 -3.55 -24.87
N ILE A 25 -0.65 -4.30 -24.89
CA ILE A 25 -1.03 -5.21 -23.81
C ILE A 25 -1.07 -6.65 -24.34
N THR A 26 -0.25 -7.50 -23.73
CA THR A 26 -0.12 -8.93 -24.06
C THR A 26 -0.49 -9.81 -22.85
N GLY A 27 -0.29 -11.12 -22.91
CA GLY A 27 -0.43 -12.07 -21.79
C GLY A 27 -1.83 -12.62 -21.53
N GLY A 28 -2.86 -12.11 -22.22
CA GLY A 28 -4.24 -12.62 -22.15
C GLY A 28 -5.13 -11.92 -21.10
N PRO A 29 -6.43 -12.21 -21.11
CA PRO A 29 -7.41 -11.64 -20.19
C PRO A 29 -7.43 -12.37 -18.84
N ASP A 30 -8.04 -11.76 -17.82
CA ASP A 30 -8.39 -12.45 -16.57
C ASP A 30 -9.36 -13.63 -16.83
N PRO A 31 -9.33 -14.68 -15.98
CA PRO A 31 -8.52 -14.80 -14.76
C PRO A 31 -7.07 -15.25 -15.02
N ILE A 32 -6.10 -14.40 -14.66
CA ILE A 32 -4.67 -14.77 -14.64
C ILE A 32 -4.32 -15.49 -13.33
N LEU A 33 -4.94 -15.09 -12.24
CA LEU A 33 -4.76 -15.67 -10.91
C LEU A 33 -6.02 -16.43 -10.48
N ARG A 34 -5.87 -17.33 -9.52
CA ARG A 34 -6.99 -18.08 -8.94
C ARG A 34 -7.80 -17.19 -7.98
N THR A 35 -8.58 -16.29 -8.56
CA THR A 35 -9.40 -15.30 -7.83
C THR A 35 -10.60 -14.89 -8.68
N PRO A 36 -11.75 -14.52 -8.07
CA PRO A 36 -12.90 -13.96 -8.79
C PRO A 36 -12.69 -12.48 -9.18
N PHE A 37 -11.60 -11.85 -8.79
CA PHE A 37 -11.31 -10.44 -9.05
C PHE A 37 -10.43 -10.28 -10.29
N ARG A 38 -10.62 -9.20 -11.05
CA ARG A 38 -9.84 -8.87 -12.25
C ARG A 38 -8.48 -8.25 -11.89
N ILE A 39 -7.66 -9.00 -11.19
CA ILE A 39 -6.35 -8.53 -10.69
C ILE A 39 -5.36 -8.34 -11.84
N GLY A 40 -5.41 -9.18 -12.86
CA GLY A 40 -4.58 -9.04 -14.06
C GLY A 40 -4.86 -7.73 -14.80
N GLU A 41 -6.14 -7.38 -14.99
CA GLU A 41 -6.53 -6.11 -15.60
C GLU A 41 -6.10 -4.90 -14.76
N ALA A 42 -6.29 -4.95 -13.43
CA ALA A 42 -5.94 -3.86 -12.54
C ALA A 42 -4.41 -3.64 -12.48
N SER A 43 -3.62 -4.72 -12.38
CA SER A 43 -2.16 -4.64 -12.37
C SER A 43 -1.59 -4.13 -13.68
N THR A 44 -2.15 -4.58 -14.82
CA THR A 44 -1.80 -4.08 -16.14
C THR A 44 -2.07 -2.57 -16.24
N ALA A 45 -3.22 -2.11 -15.75
CA ALA A 45 -3.57 -0.69 -15.76
C ALA A 45 -2.60 0.16 -14.93
N ALA A 46 -2.28 -0.27 -13.72
CA ALA A 46 -1.34 0.45 -12.85
C ALA A 46 0.05 0.55 -13.49
N LEU A 47 0.63 -0.58 -13.93
CA LEU A 47 1.96 -0.58 -14.55
C LEU A 47 2.01 0.12 -15.90
N ALA A 48 0.93 0.06 -16.70
CA ALA A 48 0.84 0.84 -17.93
C ALA A 48 0.84 2.34 -17.66
N THR A 49 0.15 2.79 -16.60
CA THR A 49 0.14 4.20 -16.18
C THR A 49 1.54 4.65 -15.74
N VAL A 50 2.24 3.85 -14.94
CA VAL A 50 3.64 4.09 -14.56
C VAL A 50 4.53 4.18 -15.81
N GLY A 51 4.40 3.21 -16.73
CA GLY A 51 5.17 3.20 -17.97
C GLY A 51 4.94 4.44 -18.84
N LEU A 52 3.68 4.88 -18.97
CA LEU A 52 3.34 6.11 -19.70
C LEU A 52 3.94 7.35 -19.04
N ALA A 53 3.89 7.44 -17.71
CA ALA A 53 4.50 8.56 -16.97
C ALA A 53 6.03 8.59 -17.15
N ALA A 54 6.67 7.43 -17.07
CA ALA A 54 8.11 7.30 -17.29
C ALA A 54 8.50 7.67 -18.74
N ALA A 55 7.71 7.25 -19.73
CA ALA A 55 7.92 7.59 -21.13
C ALA A 55 7.77 9.10 -21.41
N ASP A 56 6.80 9.77 -20.79
CA ASP A 56 6.64 11.22 -20.89
C ASP A 56 7.81 11.99 -20.30
N LEU A 57 8.26 11.58 -19.10
CA LEU A 57 9.42 12.19 -18.46
C LEU A 57 10.69 11.97 -19.30
N TRP A 58 10.83 10.80 -19.94
CA TRP A 58 11.92 10.54 -20.84
C TRP A 58 11.86 11.38 -22.11
N GLU A 59 10.67 11.53 -22.72
CA GLU A 59 10.47 12.42 -23.87
C GLU A 59 10.76 13.89 -23.50
N LEU A 60 10.29 14.34 -22.33
CA LEU A 60 10.57 15.69 -21.83
C LEU A 60 12.07 15.93 -21.65
N ARG A 61 12.81 14.94 -21.18
CA ARG A 61 14.24 15.00 -20.91
C ARG A 61 15.09 14.96 -22.18
N THR A 62 14.71 14.14 -23.16
CA THR A 62 15.57 13.76 -24.27
C THR A 62 15.02 14.10 -25.66
N GLY A 63 13.74 14.49 -25.76
CA GLY A 63 13.01 14.62 -27.01
C GLY A 63 12.67 13.29 -27.70
N ARG A 64 12.96 12.13 -27.07
CA ARG A 64 12.78 10.79 -27.66
C ARG A 64 11.56 10.12 -27.07
N ARG A 65 10.62 9.76 -27.92
CA ARG A 65 9.46 8.92 -27.55
C ARG A 65 9.87 7.48 -27.27
N GLN A 66 9.15 6.86 -26.32
CA GLN A 66 9.25 5.44 -26.02
C GLN A 66 7.87 4.77 -26.16
N GLU A 67 7.89 3.51 -26.59
CA GLU A 67 6.71 2.65 -26.58
C GLU A 67 6.56 1.98 -25.20
N VAL A 68 5.32 1.77 -24.78
CA VAL A 68 4.99 1.11 -23.50
C VAL A 68 4.30 -0.21 -23.83
N ALA A 69 4.89 -1.31 -23.36
CA ALA A 69 4.31 -2.64 -23.45
C ALA A 69 4.18 -3.28 -22.06
N VAL A 70 3.04 -3.92 -21.79
CA VAL A 70 2.79 -4.60 -20.52
C VAL A 70 2.22 -5.99 -20.79
N ASP A 71 2.88 -7.02 -20.24
CA ASP A 71 2.34 -8.37 -20.21
C ASP A 71 1.49 -8.56 -18.93
N THR A 72 0.23 -8.92 -19.08
CA THR A 72 -0.74 -9.04 -17.98
C THR A 72 -0.31 -10.10 -16.93
N ARG A 73 0.38 -11.17 -17.34
CA ARG A 73 0.87 -12.19 -16.42
C ARG A 73 2.04 -11.68 -15.58
N GLN A 74 2.95 -10.94 -16.22
CA GLN A 74 4.07 -10.30 -15.51
C GLN A 74 3.55 -9.21 -14.57
N ALA A 75 2.57 -8.42 -15.00
CA ALA A 75 1.91 -7.43 -14.17
C ALA A 75 1.25 -8.05 -12.93
N ALA A 76 0.51 -9.16 -13.10
CA ALA A 76 -0.07 -9.88 -11.97
C ALA A 76 1.01 -10.51 -11.06
N ALA A 77 2.11 -11.01 -11.63
CA ALA A 77 3.23 -11.56 -10.85
C ALA A 77 3.95 -10.50 -10.03
N SER A 78 4.07 -9.25 -10.53
CA SER A 78 4.71 -8.15 -9.80
C SER A 78 4.06 -7.86 -8.45
N LEU A 79 2.75 -8.14 -8.31
CA LEU A 79 2.01 -8.01 -7.06
C LEU A 79 2.37 -9.07 -5.99
N ARG A 80 3.42 -9.84 -6.26
CA ARG A 80 4.03 -10.84 -5.36
C ARG A 80 5.56 -10.78 -5.38
N SER A 81 6.17 -9.70 -5.81
CA SER A 81 7.62 -9.63 -6.04
C SER A 81 8.44 -10.16 -4.86
N GLY A 82 8.09 -9.81 -3.63
CA GLY A 82 8.76 -10.31 -2.43
C GLY A 82 8.77 -11.84 -2.27
N HIS A 83 7.80 -12.56 -2.86
CA HIS A 83 7.77 -14.03 -2.80
C HIS A 83 8.74 -14.69 -3.78
N TYR A 84 9.22 -13.95 -4.77
CA TYR A 84 10.21 -14.46 -5.74
C TYR A 84 11.65 -14.13 -5.34
N MET A 85 11.80 -13.32 -4.28
CA MET A 85 13.11 -12.89 -3.80
C MET A 85 13.93 -14.08 -3.29
N LYS A 86 15.22 -14.04 -3.59
CA LYS A 86 16.22 -14.97 -3.05
C LYS A 86 17.32 -14.18 -2.37
N LEU A 87 17.71 -14.62 -1.19
CA LEU A 87 18.87 -14.10 -0.46
C LEU A 87 19.96 -15.16 -0.49
N ASN A 88 21.11 -14.86 -1.07
CA ASN A 88 22.22 -15.81 -1.25
C ASN A 88 21.78 -17.13 -1.93
N GLY A 89 20.91 -17.04 -2.93
CA GLY A 89 20.39 -18.18 -3.68
C GLY A 89 19.24 -18.95 -3.03
N SER A 90 18.93 -18.69 -1.76
CA SER A 90 17.83 -19.33 -1.02
C SER A 90 16.57 -18.47 -1.02
N ALA A 91 15.41 -19.11 -1.16
CA ALA A 91 14.13 -18.42 -1.06
C ALA A 91 13.96 -17.84 0.35
N VAL A 92 13.52 -16.60 0.41
CA VAL A 92 13.19 -15.94 1.68
C VAL A 92 11.73 -16.20 2.01
N SER A 93 11.47 -16.76 3.19
CA SER A 93 10.11 -16.95 3.69
C SER A 93 9.85 -16.02 4.86
N ALA A 94 8.62 -15.46 4.93
CA ALA A 94 8.18 -14.81 6.15
C ALA A 94 8.08 -15.84 7.29
N GLU A 95 8.55 -15.49 8.48
CA GLU A 95 8.24 -16.27 9.66
C GLU A 95 6.70 -16.34 9.82
N ARG A 96 6.19 -17.56 9.97
CA ARG A 96 4.76 -17.75 10.22
C ARG A 96 4.43 -17.25 11.61
N ASN A 97 3.65 -16.19 11.70
CA ASN A 97 3.09 -15.77 12.98
C ASN A 97 2.04 -16.79 13.44
N ALA A 98 2.24 -17.36 14.62
CA ALA A 98 1.39 -18.45 15.13
C ALA A 98 -0.08 -18.03 15.29
N VAL A 99 -0.34 -16.75 15.60
CA VAL A 99 -1.67 -16.26 15.98
C VAL A 99 -2.29 -15.31 14.94
N MET A 100 -1.60 -15.02 13.85
CA MET A 100 -2.19 -14.24 12.76
C MET A 100 -3.10 -15.15 11.92
N GLY A 101 -4.31 -14.70 11.62
CA GLY A 101 -5.20 -15.45 10.72
C GLY A 101 -6.67 -15.18 10.93
N PHE A 102 -7.48 -15.95 10.22
CA PHE A 102 -8.92 -15.99 10.38
C PHE A 102 -9.32 -16.96 11.49
N TYR A 103 -10.31 -16.55 12.27
CA TYR A 103 -10.85 -17.33 13.38
C TYR A 103 -12.38 -17.29 13.35
N PRO A 104 -13.06 -18.44 13.56
CA PRO A 104 -14.49 -18.45 13.73
C PRO A 104 -14.86 -17.77 15.05
N ALA A 105 -15.76 -16.79 14.97
CA ALA A 105 -16.33 -16.09 16.09
C ALA A 105 -17.71 -16.64 16.41
N ARG A 106 -18.34 -16.16 17.50
CA ARG A 106 -19.71 -16.50 17.85
C ARG A 106 -20.68 -16.25 16.68
N ASN A 107 -21.75 -17.00 16.60
CA ASN A 107 -22.82 -16.85 15.61
C ASN A 107 -22.40 -17.09 14.15
N GLY A 108 -21.38 -17.92 13.91
CA GLY A 108 -20.93 -18.28 12.57
C GLY A 108 -20.21 -17.15 11.81
N ARG A 109 -19.86 -16.06 12.49
CA ARG A 109 -19.05 -14.97 11.93
C ARG A 109 -17.56 -15.31 12.00
N TRP A 110 -16.76 -14.54 11.27
CA TRP A 110 -15.31 -14.66 11.28
C TRP A 110 -14.65 -13.35 11.68
N SER A 111 -13.57 -13.46 12.40
CA SER A 111 -12.66 -12.35 12.71
C SER A 111 -11.29 -12.61 12.12
N TYR A 112 -10.63 -11.56 11.67
CA TYR A 112 -9.24 -11.59 11.25
C TYR A 112 -8.38 -10.82 12.26
N LEU A 113 -7.28 -11.44 12.70
CA LEU A 113 -6.29 -10.82 13.58
C LEU A 113 -4.99 -10.64 12.81
N HIS A 114 -4.50 -9.39 12.73
CA HIS A 114 -3.23 -9.04 12.11
C HIS A 114 -2.16 -8.87 13.18
N CYS A 115 -1.29 -9.86 13.33
CA CYS A 115 -0.32 -9.99 14.42
C CYS A 115 1.14 -9.96 13.97
N ASN A 116 1.45 -9.46 12.78
CA ASN A 116 2.82 -9.39 12.25
C ASN A 116 3.75 -8.51 13.11
N PHE A 117 3.20 -7.47 13.73
CA PHE A 117 3.97 -6.60 14.60
C PHE A 117 3.78 -7.00 16.08
N PRO A 118 4.87 -7.03 16.89
CA PRO A 118 4.80 -7.43 18.29
C PRO A 118 3.76 -6.67 19.12
N ASN A 119 3.64 -5.36 18.89
CA ASN A 119 2.66 -4.53 19.58
C ASN A 119 1.19 -4.84 19.18
N HIS A 120 0.93 -5.20 17.93
CA HIS A 120 -0.41 -5.61 17.50
C HIS A 120 -0.77 -6.99 18.04
N ARG A 121 0.19 -7.90 18.06
CA ARG A 121 0.03 -9.22 18.64
C ARG A 121 -0.25 -9.13 20.14
N ALA A 122 0.54 -8.37 20.88
CA ALA A 122 0.32 -8.14 22.30
C ALA A 122 -1.05 -7.53 22.61
N ALA A 123 -1.51 -6.57 21.77
CA ALA A 123 -2.84 -5.97 21.91
C ALA A 123 -3.96 -7.00 21.70
N ALA A 124 -3.87 -7.82 20.64
CA ALA A 124 -4.87 -8.84 20.35
C ALA A 124 -4.92 -9.92 21.45
N LEU A 125 -3.76 -10.43 21.87
CA LEU A 125 -3.68 -11.44 22.96
C LEU A 125 -4.17 -10.87 24.30
N GLY A 126 -3.88 -9.60 24.60
CA GLY A 126 -4.36 -8.92 25.80
C GLY A 126 -5.88 -8.79 25.82
N VAL A 127 -6.51 -8.44 24.71
CA VAL A 127 -7.98 -8.38 24.58
C VAL A 127 -8.61 -9.76 24.75
N LEU A 128 -8.00 -10.80 24.17
CA LEU A 128 -8.51 -12.16 24.24
C LEU A 128 -8.24 -12.86 25.58
N GLY A 129 -7.28 -12.36 26.37
CA GLY A 129 -6.80 -13.05 27.58
C GLY A 129 -6.20 -14.43 27.25
N ALA A 130 -5.58 -14.58 26.08
CA ALA A 130 -5.08 -15.86 25.57
C ALA A 130 -3.55 -15.84 25.43
N PRO A 131 -2.87 -16.99 25.66
CA PRO A 131 -1.45 -17.13 25.36
C PRO A 131 -1.19 -17.09 23.86
N GLU A 132 0.08 -16.94 23.44
CA GLU A 132 0.51 -16.98 22.04
C GLU A 132 0.49 -18.42 21.49
N ASP A 133 -0.72 -18.96 21.42
CA ASP A 133 -1.02 -20.30 20.88
C ASP A 133 -2.26 -20.22 20.00
N ARG A 134 -2.20 -20.83 18.81
CA ARG A 134 -3.26 -20.72 17.80
C ARG A 134 -4.59 -21.31 18.28
N GLU A 135 -4.55 -22.43 19.00
CA GLU A 135 -5.78 -23.07 19.47
C GLU A 135 -6.38 -22.32 20.65
N ALA A 136 -5.57 -21.83 21.56
CA ALA A 136 -6.02 -20.96 22.65
C ALA A 136 -6.69 -19.69 22.12
N VAL A 137 -6.10 -19.05 21.10
CA VAL A 137 -6.69 -17.89 20.42
C VAL A 137 -8.00 -18.26 19.74
N ARG A 138 -8.08 -19.40 19.04
CA ARG A 138 -9.32 -19.90 18.42
C ARG A 138 -10.45 -20.05 19.44
N GLN A 139 -10.16 -20.69 20.58
CA GLN A 139 -11.12 -20.89 21.67
C GLN A 139 -11.55 -19.57 22.32
N ALA A 140 -10.64 -18.61 22.44
CA ALA A 140 -10.96 -17.30 22.97
C ALA A 140 -11.85 -16.50 21.99
N VAL A 141 -11.49 -16.44 20.71
CA VAL A 141 -12.27 -15.74 19.66
C VAL A 141 -13.69 -16.30 19.54
N ALA A 142 -13.87 -17.63 19.65
CA ALA A 142 -15.17 -18.27 19.57
C ALA A 142 -16.19 -17.79 20.63
N LYS A 143 -15.72 -17.17 21.71
CA LYS A 143 -16.58 -16.58 22.75
C LYS A 143 -17.03 -15.16 22.42
N TRP A 144 -16.38 -14.48 21.48
CA TRP A 144 -16.66 -13.10 21.14
C TRP A 144 -17.67 -12.97 19.97
N ASP A 145 -18.48 -11.93 20.03
CA ASP A 145 -19.07 -11.41 18.80
C ASP A 145 -17.98 -10.77 17.95
N ALA A 146 -18.04 -10.98 16.62
CA ALA A 146 -16.95 -10.54 15.74
C ALA A 146 -16.81 -9.01 15.68
N LEU A 147 -17.92 -8.26 15.79
CA LEU A 147 -17.88 -6.79 15.81
C LEU A 147 -17.38 -6.26 17.15
N GLU A 148 -17.83 -6.85 18.27
CA GLU A 148 -17.31 -6.51 19.61
C GLU A 148 -15.80 -6.74 19.70
N LEU A 149 -15.31 -7.85 19.14
CA LEU A 149 -13.88 -8.15 19.09
C LEU A 149 -13.12 -7.14 18.21
N GLU A 150 -13.65 -6.77 17.04
CA GLU A 150 -13.07 -5.73 16.18
C GLU A 150 -12.87 -4.43 16.97
N GLU A 151 -13.91 -3.94 17.63
CA GLU A 151 -13.85 -2.69 18.38
C GLU A 151 -12.89 -2.78 19.58
N ALA A 152 -12.89 -3.89 20.30
CA ALA A 152 -11.97 -4.11 21.43
C ALA A 152 -10.49 -4.13 20.98
N VAL A 153 -10.18 -4.82 19.87
CA VAL A 153 -8.83 -4.88 19.31
C VAL A 153 -8.38 -3.50 18.81
N VAL A 154 -9.27 -2.75 18.15
CA VAL A 154 -8.99 -1.38 17.70
C VAL A 154 -8.76 -0.44 18.89
N ALA A 155 -9.59 -0.51 19.92
CA ALA A 155 -9.43 0.29 21.16
C ALA A 155 -8.10 0.00 21.87
N ALA A 156 -7.67 -1.26 21.88
CA ALA A 156 -6.37 -1.70 22.38
C ALA A 156 -5.19 -1.35 21.47
N LYS A 157 -5.42 -0.57 20.40
CA LYS A 157 -4.40 -0.20 19.38
C LYS A 157 -3.81 -1.40 18.63
N GLY A 158 -4.55 -2.50 18.54
CA GLY A 158 -4.27 -3.64 17.67
C GLY A 158 -4.67 -3.39 16.21
N ALA A 159 -4.61 -4.44 15.41
CA ALA A 159 -5.07 -4.45 14.03
C ALA A 159 -5.81 -5.77 13.74
N GLY A 160 -6.97 -5.66 13.11
CA GLY A 160 -7.84 -6.78 12.81
C GLY A 160 -9.24 -6.28 12.48
N GLY A 161 -10.15 -7.19 12.19
CA GLY A 161 -11.53 -6.82 11.93
C GLY A 161 -12.46 -8.00 11.71
N MET A 162 -13.75 -7.73 11.82
CA MET A 162 -14.79 -8.66 11.44
C MET A 162 -14.73 -8.88 9.92
N VAL A 163 -14.80 -10.13 9.50
CA VAL A 163 -14.95 -10.44 8.07
C VAL A 163 -16.37 -10.08 7.64
N ARG A 164 -16.46 -9.15 6.69
CA ARG A 164 -17.72 -8.70 6.10
C ARG A 164 -17.91 -9.31 4.72
N THR A 165 -19.14 -9.39 4.28
CA THR A 165 -19.47 -9.57 2.86
C THR A 165 -19.31 -8.25 2.11
N MET A 166 -19.21 -8.30 0.78
CA MET A 166 -19.20 -7.08 -0.06
C MET A 166 -20.48 -6.25 0.14
N ALA A 167 -21.63 -6.89 0.34
CA ALA A 167 -22.89 -6.20 0.58
C ALA A 167 -22.94 -5.50 1.94
N GLU A 168 -22.35 -6.08 2.97
CA GLU A 168 -22.20 -5.44 4.29
C GLU A 168 -21.24 -4.26 4.22
N TRP A 169 -20.10 -4.42 3.53
CA TRP A 169 -19.17 -3.31 3.32
C TRP A 169 -19.81 -2.15 2.56
N ALA A 170 -20.53 -2.42 1.48
CA ALA A 170 -21.20 -1.38 0.70
C ALA A 170 -22.19 -0.52 1.52
N ARG A 171 -22.73 -1.06 2.62
CA ARG A 171 -23.59 -0.32 3.56
C ARG A 171 -22.82 0.31 4.72
N HIS A 172 -21.50 0.07 4.82
CA HIS A 172 -20.71 0.56 5.93
C HIS A 172 -20.41 2.06 5.76
N PRO A 173 -20.49 2.89 6.82
CA PRO A 173 -20.22 4.33 6.72
C PRO A 173 -18.82 4.66 6.17
N GLN A 174 -17.81 3.84 6.44
CA GLN A 174 -16.48 4.04 5.87
C GLN A 174 -16.47 3.78 4.36
N ALA A 175 -17.21 2.81 3.87
CA ALA A 175 -17.31 2.57 2.43
C ALA A 175 -17.96 3.77 1.71
N ALA A 176 -19.03 4.33 2.28
CA ALA A 176 -19.65 5.55 1.76
C ALA A 176 -18.69 6.74 1.75
N ALA A 177 -17.91 6.91 2.83
CA ALA A 177 -16.91 7.98 2.92
C ALA A 177 -15.81 7.82 1.84
N VAL A 178 -15.26 6.62 1.66
CA VAL A 178 -14.26 6.37 0.62
C VAL A 178 -14.84 6.49 -0.79
N ALA A 179 -16.07 6.04 -1.01
CA ALA A 179 -16.74 6.15 -2.31
C ALA A 179 -17.06 7.59 -2.73
N SER A 180 -17.01 8.56 -1.80
CA SER A 180 -17.14 9.98 -2.13
C SER A 180 -15.85 10.61 -2.67
N LEU A 181 -14.72 9.90 -2.59
CA LEU A 181 -13.43 10.33 -3.10
C LEU A 181 -13.14 9.69 -4.48
N PRO A 182 -12.35 10.32 -5.32
CA PRO A 182 -11.81 9.65 -6.51
C PRO A 182 -10.86 8.51 -6.08
N LEU A 183 -10.57 7.61 -7.01
CA LEU A 183 -9.61 6.50 -6.78
C LEU A 183 -8.23 7.01 -6.32
N MET A 184 -7.79 8.12 -6.87
CA MET A 184 -6.62 8.89 -6.46
C MET A 184 -6.99 10.38 -6.44
N GLU A 185 -6.50 11.11 -5.45
CA GLU A 185 -6.68 12.56 -5.38
C GLU A 185 -5.37 13.25 -5.75
N ILE A 186 -5.41 14.13 -6.72
CA ILE A 186 -4.32 15.02 -7.08
C ILE A 186 -4.74 16.44 -6.72
N VAL A 187 -4.17 16.98 -5.66
CA VAL A 187 -4.56 18.25 -5.07
C VAL A 187 -3.42 19.26 -5.18
N LYS A 188 -3.69 20.43 -5.73
CA LYS A 188 -2.71 21.53 -5.74
C LYS A 188 -2.63 22.12 -4.33
N ILE A 189 -1.45 22.06 -3.72
CA ILE A 189 -1.18 22.52 -2.34
C ILE A 189 -0.38 23.83 -2.29
N GLY A 190 0.05 24.37 -3.43
CA GLY A 190 0.80 25.62 -3.51
C GLY A 190 1.15 25.96 -4.95
N ASP A 191 1.77 27.13 -5.12
CA ASP A 191 2.31 27.60 -6.39
C ASP A 191 3.84 27.62 -6.32
N SER A 192 4.48 27.24 -7.42
CA SER A 192 5.92 27.43 -7.63
C SER A 192 6.20 27.64 -9.12
N PRO A 193 7.29 28.34 -9.48
CA PRO A 193 7.73 28.33 -10.85
C PRO A 193 8.14 26.90 -11.26
N PRO A 194 7.98 26.54 -12.54
CA PRO A 194 8.44 25.24 -13.02
C PRO A 194 9.97 25.14 -12.91
N GLU A 195 10.46 24.00 -12.46
CA GLU A 195 11.88 23.70 -12.38
C GLU A 195 12.29 22.79 -13.56
N ARG A 196 13.49 23.00 -14.09
CA ARG A 196 14.06 22.14 -15.11
C ARG A 196 14.44 20.79 -14.51
N LEU A 197 14.14 19.69 -15.21
CA LEU A 197 14.67 18.38 -14.84
C LEU A 197 16.20 18.41 -14.84
N PRO A 198 16.88 17.90 -13.80
CA PRO A 198 18.33 17.75 -13.79
C PRO A 198 18.81 16.87 -14.94
N ASP A 199 20.04 17.05 -15.43
CA ASP A 199 20.61 16.17 -16.45
C ASP A 199 20.72 14.73 -15.94
N GLY A 200 20.55 13.74 -16.85
CA GLY A 200 20.63 12.34 -16.44
C GLY A 200 20.21 11.37 -17.56
N ASP A 201 20.46 10.10 -17.31
CA ASP A 201 20.34 8.99 -18.27
C ASP A 201 19.07 8.13 -18.03
N ARG A 202 18.26 8.48 -17.04
CA ARG A 202 16.99 7.81 -16.69
C ARG A 202 15.85 8.82 -16.48
N PRO A 203 14.58 8.41 -16.59
CA PRO A 203 13.44 9.33 -16.47
C PRO A 203 13.47 10.24 -15.24
N LEU A 204 13.84 9.70 -14.08
CA LEU A 204 13.86 10.42 -12.80
C LEU A 204 15.27 10.69 -12.26
N SER A 205 16.34 10.61 -13.08
CA SER A 205 17.69 10.96 -12.62
C SER A 205 17.73 12.35 -11.99
N GLY A 206 18.35 12.47 -10.81
CA GLY A 206 18.51 13.71 -10.05
C GLY A 206 17.26 14.15 -9.27
N ILE A 207 16.15 13.41 -9.34
CA ILE A 207 14.98 13.65 -8.50
C ILE A 207 15.18 13.02 -7.12
N ARG A 208 15.07 13.81 -6.07
CA ARG A 208 15.29 13.41 -4.67
C ARG A 208 13.99 13.08 -3.98
N VAL A 209 13.90 11.87 -3.43
CA VAL A 209 12.70 11.34 -2.77
C VAL A 209 13.00 11.02 -1.31
N LEU A 210 12.25 11.63 -0.39
CA LEU A 210 12.20 11.19 1.01
C LEU A 210 11.08 10.18 1.19
N ASP A 211 11.44 8.94 1.50
CA ASP A 211 10.51 7.83 1.69
C ASP A 211 10.35 7.51 3.18
N LEU A 212 9.28 8.03 3.81
CA LEU A 212 8.91 7.75 5.20
C LEU A 212 7.87 6.64 5.29
N THR A 213 7.72 5.84 4.26
CA THR A 213 6.71 4.80 4.20
C THR A 213 7.17 3.49 4.84
N ARG A 214 6.22 2.62 5.16
CA ARG A 214 6.49 1.34 5.81
C ARG A 214 5.61 0.25 5.24
N VAL A 215 6.02 -0.99 5.46
CA VAL A 215 5.36 -2.23 5.08
C VAL A 215 5.48 -2.50 3.59
N LEU A 216 4.49 -2.16 2.75
CA LEU A 216 4.52 -2.62 1.36
C LEU A 216 4.04 -1.54 0.36
N ALA A 217 2.86 -0.95 0.52
CA ALA A 217 2.29 0.00 -0.44
C ALA A 217 3.23 1.19 -0.72
N GLY A 218 3.53 1.98 0.30
CA GLY A 218 4.42 3.13 0.14
C GLY A 218 5.85 2.74 -0.26
N PRO A 219 6.47 1.71 0.36
CA PRO A 219 7.77 1.23 -0.08
C PRO A 219 7.81 0.75 -1.53
N THR A 220 6.72 0.21 -2.08
CA THR A 220 6.60 -0.10 -3.52
C THR A 220 6.65 1.18 -4.37
N CYS A 221 5.95 2.24 -3.97
CA CYS A 221 6.04 3.55 -4.64
C CYS A 221 7.50 4.05 -4.67
N GLY A 222 8.17 4.09 -3.52
CA GLY A 222 9.57 4.51 -3.46
C GLY A 222 10.51 3.63 -4.30
N ARG A 223 10.30 2.30 -4.34
CA ARG A 223 11.05 1.40 -5.21
C ARG A 223 10.81 1.72 -6.68
N THR A 224 9.56 1.93 -7.09
CA THR A 224 9.21 2.25 -8.47
C THR A 224 9.87 3.56 -8.92
N LEU A 225 9.89 4.58 -8.07
CA LEU A 225 10.63 5.82 -8.35
C LEU A 225 12.14 5.56 -8.50
N ALA A 226 12.74 4.73 -7.64
CA ALA A 226 14.15 4.34 -7.73
C ALA A 226 14.44 3.52 -9.01
N GLU A 227 13.55 2.62 -9.40
CA GLU A 227 13.63 1.85 -10.66
C GLU A 227 13.70 2.78 -11.88
N HIS A 228 13.10 3.95 -11.82
CA HIS A 228 13.14 4.97 -12.86
C HIS A 228 14.23 6.02 -12.68
N GLY A 229 15.13 5.84 -11.71
CA GLY A 229 16.35 6.64 -11.55
C GLY A 229 16.32 7.71 -10.47
N ALA A 230 15.27 7.80 -9.66
CA ALA A 230 15.23 8.74 -8.55
C ALA A 230 16.23 8.37 -7.44
N ASP A 231 16.78 9.38 -6.75
CA ASP A 231 17.58 9.24 -5.54
C ASP A 231 16.65 9.12 -4.34
N VAL A 232 16.39 7.89 -3.90
CA VAL A 232 15.42 7.60 -2.84
C VAL A 232 16.14 7.38 -1.52
N LEU A 233 15.84 8.21 -0.50
CA LEU A 233 16.30 8.04 0.87
C LEU A 233 15.14 7.57 1.75
N LYS A 234 15.19 6.29 2.17
CA LYS A 234 14.26 5.73 3.15
C LYS A 234 14.61 6.22 4.55
N ILE A 235 13.65 6.83 5.24
CA ILE A 235 13.77 7.25 6.63
C ILE A 235 12.96 6.30 7.52
N THR A 236 13.60 5.69 8.49
CA THR A 236 12.97 4.83 9.51
C THR A 236 13.56 5.13 10.89
N ALA A 237 13.21 4.36 11.91
CA ALA A 237 13.80 4.51 13.25
C ALA A 237 14.05 3.15 13.88
N ALA A 238 15.10 3.06 14.72
CA ALA A 238 15.52 1.81 15.34
C ALA A 238 14.45 1.14 16.22
N HIS A 239 13.54 1.93 16.80
CA HIS A 239 12.42 1.42 17.62
C HIS A 239 11.23 0.91 16.79
N LEU A 240 11.21 1.15 15.49
CA LEU A 240 10.12 0.69 14.63
C LEU A 240 10.41 -0.74 14.15
N PRO A 241 9.49 -1.69 14.37
CA PRO A 241 9.70 -3.07 13.96
C PRO A 241 9.78 -3.19 12.44
N SER A 242 10.67 -4.06 11.96
CA SER A 242 10.89 -4.39 10.54
C SER A 242 10.13 -5.66 10.16
N LEU A 243 9.70 -5.75 8.91
CA LEU A 243 9.12 -6.96 8.29
C LEU A 243 10.11 -7.62 7.30
N GLY A 244 11.38 -7.62 7.60
CA GLY A 244 12.48 -8.33 6.95
C GLY A 244 12.36 -8.49 5.43
N TYR A 245 11.74 -9.57 4.96
CA TYR A 245 11.68 -9.91 3.54
C TYR A 245 10.99 -8.84 2.66
N GLN A 246 9.95 -8.17 3.16
CA GLN A 246 9.28 -7.09 2.42
C GLN A 246 10.18 -5.86 2.29
N GLU A 247 10.94 -5.56 3.34
CA GLU A 247 11.88 -4.45 3.31
C GLU A 247 13.07 -4.71 2.40
N HIS A 248 13.52 -5.96 2.28
CA HIS A 248 14.54 -6.34 1.31
C HIS A 248 14.03 -6.16 -0.12
N ASP A 249 12.83 -6.65 -0.45
CA ASP A 249 12.25 -6.51 -1.78
C ASP A 249 12.04 -5.05 -2.17
N THR A 250 11.38 -4.28 -1.30
CA THR A 250 11.05 -2.88 -1.59
C THR A 250 12.21 -1.90 -1.33
N GLY A 251 13.31 -2.37 -0.77
CA GLY A 251 14.52 -1.59 -0.50
C GLY A 251 15.47 -1.44 -1.69
N HIS A 252 15.25 -2.19 -2.77
CA HIS A 252 16.11 -2.13 -3.94
C HIS A 252 16.17 -0.70 -4.52
N GLY A 253 17.40 -0.23 -4.81
CA GLY A 253 17.66 1.09 -5.37
C GLY A 253 17.53 2.25 -4.37
N LYS A 254 17.32 1.99 -3.06
CA LYS A 254 17.19 3.03 -2.04
C LYS A 254 18.42 3.09 -1.13
N LEU A 255 18.74 4.30 -0.70
CA LEU A 255 19.52 4.54 0.50
C LEU A 255 18.61 4.51 1.74
N SER A 256 19.17 4.32 2.94
CA SER A 256 18.39 4.35 4.18
C SER A 256 19.13 5.04 5.32
N ALA A 257 18.35 5.71 6.19
CA ALA A 257 18.85 6.35 7.39
C ALA A 257 17.85 6.21 8.55
N TYR A 258 18.35 6.32 9.77
CA TYR A 258 17.54 6.34 10.98
C TYR A 258 17.35 7.78 11.48
N LEU A 259 16.08 8.18 11.66
CA LEU A 259 15.69 9.39 12.38
C LEU A 259 14.57 9.02 13.35
N ASP A 260 14.74 9.33 14.63
CA ASP A 260 13.66 9.16 15.61
C ASP A 260 12.83 10.45 15.68
N LEU A 261 11.68 10.43 15.01
CA LEU A 261 10.80 11.60 14.93
C LEU A 261 10.10 11.96 16.27
N ARG A 262 10.48 11.32 17.37
CA ARG A 262 10.13 11.74 18.75
C ARG A 262 11.14 12.76 19.28
N GLU A 263 12.33 12.84 18.68
CA GLU A 263 13.43 13.71 19.07
C GLU A 263 13.45 14.99 18.22
N ASN A 264 13.50 16.14 18.86
CA ASN A 264 13.51 17.44 18.17
C ASN A 264 14.70 17.59 17.22
N ARG A 265 15.87 17.09 17.59
CA ARG A 265 17.07 17.09 16.74
C ARG A 265 16.80 16.40 15.40
N ASP A 266 16.18 15.23 15.44
CA ASP A 266 15.94 14.43 14.24
C ASP A 266 14.81 15.02 13.39
N LEU A 267 13.84 15.69 14.01
CA LEU A 267 12.83 16.49 13.29
C LEU A 267 13.48 17.65 12.53
N GLU A 268 14.48 18.34 13.11
CA GLU A 268 15.21 19.41 12.40
C GLU A 268 16.04 18.86 11.24
N ILE A 269 16.68 17.70 11.41
CA ILE A 269 17.38 17.02 10.31
C ILE A 269 16.38 16.69 9.18
N LEU A 270 15.21 16.13 9.51
CA LEU A 270 14.18 15.83 8.51
C LEU A 270 13.69 17.10 7.79
N ARG A 271 13.53 18.22 8.50
CA ARG A 271 13.20 19.52 7.87
C ARG A 271 14.29 19.98 6.89
N GLY A 272 15.56 19.80 7.26
CA GLY A 272 16.69 20.09 6.38
C GLY A 272 16.64 19.27 5.10
N LEU A 273 16.41 17.96 5.21
CA LEU A 273 16.28 17.06 4.08
C LEU A 273 15.05 17.42 3.20
N ALA A 274 13.92 17.78 3.81
CA ALA A 274 12.70 18.13 3.08
C ALA A 274 12.84 19.43 2.25
N ARG A 275 13.71 20.38 2.65
CA ARG A 275 14.01 21.57 1.84
C ARG A 275 14.70 21.26 0.51
N GLU A 276 15.35 20.11 0.44
CA GLU A 276 16.11 19.68 -0.74
C GLU A 276 15.42 18.55 -1.53
N ALA A 277 14.28 18.06 -1.04
CA ALA A 277 13.56 16.97 -1.66
C ALA A 277 12.56 17.46 -2.71
N ASP A 278 12.44 16.73 -3.79
CA ASP A 278 11.39 16.94 -4.80
C ASP A 278 10.11 16.19 -4.46
N VAL A 279 10.25 15.05 -3.77
CA VAL A 279 9.12 14.21 -3.35
C VAL A 279 9.24 13.86 -1.87
N PHE A 280 8.14 14.00 -1.13
CA PHE A 280 8.00 13.55 0.24
C PHE A 280 6.88 12.52 0.31
N SER A 281 7.22 11.25 0.53
CA SER A 281 6.28 10.13 0.57
C SER A 281 6.11 9.61 2.00
N GLN A 282 4.86 9.42 2.43
CA GLN A 282 4.54 8.93 3.77
C GLN A 282 3.32 8.00 3.78
N SER A 283 3.27 7.05 4.73
CA SER A 283 2.15 6.13 4.94
C SER A 283 1.71 6.04 6.41
N TYR A 284 1.96 7.09 7.17
CA TYR A 284 1.42 7.22 8.52
C TYR A 284 -0.06 7.60 8.48
N ARG A 285 -0.79 7.24 9.53
CA ARG A 285 -2.20 7.62 9.67
C ARG A 285 -2.38 9.14 9.56
N PRO A 286 -3.51 9.60 8.99
CA PRO A 286 -3.80 11.03 8.86
C PRO A 286 -3.49 11.81 10.15
N GLY A 287 -2.88 12.98 10.02
CA GLY A 287 -2.48 13.84 11.11
C GLY A 287 -1.15 13.50 11.80
N THR A 288 -0.64 12.27 11.68
CA THR A 288 0.56 11.85 12.44
C THR A 288 1.79 12.71 12.15
N LEU A 289 2.12 12.96 10.89
CA LEU A 289 3.24 13.82 10.50
C LEU A 289 2.85 15.30 10.47
N ALA A 290 1.59 15.63 10.14
CA ALA A 290 1.08 16.99 10.19
C ALA A 290 1.25 17.60 11.60
N ASN A 291 0.94 16.83 12.65
CA ASN A 291 1.14 17.26 14.05
C ASN A 291 2.61 17.44 14.45
N ARG A 292 3.55 17.08 13.58
CA ARG A 292 5.00 17.28 13.74
C ARG A 292 5.56 18.37 12.81
N GLY A 293 4.67 19.09 12.11
CA GLY A 293 5.04 20.17 11.19
C GLY A 293 5.36 19.71 9.77
N PHE A 294 4.90 18.51 9.36
CA PHE A 294 5.04 17.98 8.01
C PHE A 294 3.66 17.71 7.37
N SER A 295 2.74 18.70 7.48
CA SER A 295 1.53 18.69 6.66
C SER A 295 1.88 19.01 5.20
N PRO A 296 1.02 18.65 4.23
CA PRO A 296 1.25 19.03 2.83
C PRO A 296 1.49 20.53 2.64
N GLU A 297 0.73 21.38 3.33
CA GLU A 297 0.86 22.84 3.26
C GLU A 297 2.19 23.31 3.88
N ALA A 298 2.59 22.74 5.03
CA ALA A 298 3.86 23.07 5.66
C ALA A 298 5.05 22.63 4.80
N LEU A 299 4.95 21.47 4.14
CA LEU A 299 5.97 21.01 3.20
C LEU A 299 6.02 21.90 1.95
N ALA A 300 4.89 22.35 1.42
CA ALA A 300 4.85 23.27 0.28
C ALA A 300 5.45 24.65 0.62
N GLN A 301 5.29 25.12 1.86
CA GLN A 301 5.95 26.35 2.35
C GLN A 301 7.46 26.14 2.52
N LEU A 302 7.87 24.95 2.97
CA LEU A 302 9.27 24.60 3.21
C LEU A 302 10.05 24.43 1.91
N ARG A 303 9.44 23.79 0.92
CA ARG A 303 9.97 23.52 -0.43
C ARG A 303 8.83 23.76 -1.44
N PRO A 304 8.71 24.99 -2.01
CA PRO A 304 7.77 25.23 -3.10
C PRO A 304 8.00 24.28 -4.26
N GLY A 305 6.94 23.70 -4.81
CA GLY A 305 7.03 22.70 -5.89
C GLY A 305 7.19 21.25 -5.43
N ILE A 306 7.31 20.97 -4.13
CA ILE A 306 7.39 19.60 -3.60
C ILE A 306 6.14 18.79 -3.96
N VAL A 307 6.33 17.54 -4.34
CA VAL A 307 5.25 16.54 -4.50
C VAL A 307 5.08 15.78 -3.20
N VAL A 308 3.90 15.85 -2.58
CA VAL A 308 3.61 15.12 -1.34
C VAL A 308 2.73 13.93 -1.66
N VAL A 309 3.24 12.73 -1.36
CA VAL A 309 2.51 11.46 -1.52
C VAL A 309 2.05 10.97 -0.15
N SER A 310 0.76 10.77 0.03
CA SER A 310 0.17 10.27 1.28
C SER A 310 -0.68 9.03 1.03
N LEU A 311 -0.35 7.93 1.70
CA LEU A 311 -1.07 6.68 1.62
C LEU A 311 -1.68 6.31 2.97
N CYS A 312 -2.91 5.82 2.97
CA CYS A 312 -3.57 5.33 4.17
C CYS A 312 -4.55 4.19 3.85
N ALA A 313 -4.73 3.26 4.79
CA ALA A 313 -5.45 2.02 4.54
C ALA A 313 -6.95 2.19 4.31
N PHE A 314 -7.57 3.20 4.91
CA PHE A 314 -9.02 3.40 4.88
C PHE A 314 -9.45 4.77 4.33
N GLY A 315 -8.55 5.49 3.65
CA GLY A 315 -8.78 6.87 3.26
C GLY A 315 -8.54 7.85 4.42
N HIS A 316 -8.53 9.14 4.10
CA HIS A 316 -8.30 10.21 5.07
C HIS A 316 -9.60 10.81 5.63
N VAL A 317 -10.75 10.31 5.18
CA VAL A 317 -12.11 10.72 5.59
C VAL A 317 -12.89 9.55 6.20
N GLY A 318 -13.98 9.87 6.89
CA GLY A 318 -14.88 8.89 7.48
C GLY A 318 -14.41 8.35 8.85
N PRO A 319 -15.25 7.50 9.47
CA PRO A 319 -15.03 7.08 10.86
C PRO A 319 -13.79 6.21 11.08
N TRP A 320 -13.23 5.61 10.03
CA TRP A 320 -12.05 4.74 10.11
C TRP A 320 -10.76 5.40 9.64
N ALA A 321 -10.74 6.69 9.31
CA ALA A 321 -9.56 7.40 8.83
C ALA A 321 -8.33 7.24 9.74
N SER A 322 -8.53 7.15 11.06
CA SER A 322 -7.46 6.96 12.06
C SER A 322 -7.17 5.51 12.43
N ARG A 323 -7.93 4.52 11.89
CA ARG A 323 -7.71 3.09 12.20
C ARG A 323 -6.42 2.58 11.58
N ARG A 324 -5.81 1.59 12.24
CA ARG A 324 -4.71 0.81 11.66
C ARG A 324 -5.26 -0.14 10.63
N GLY A 325 -4.61 -0.22 9.47
CA GLY A 325 -4.98 -1.15 8.41
C GLY A 325 -3.74 -1.66 7.67
N PHE A 326 -3.94 -2.78 7.01
CA PHE A 326 -2.96 -3.48 6.20
C PHE A 326 -3.72 -4.15 5.08
N ASP A 327 -3.07 -4.55 4.00
CA ASP A 327 -3.68 -5.25 2.86
C ASP A 327 -4.67 -6.33 3.33
N THR A 328 -4.22 -7.26 4.18
CA THR A 328 -5.03 -8.37 4.67
C THR A 328 -6.19 -7.94 5.57
N VAL A 329 -6.05 -6.86 6.34
CA VAL A 329 -7.14 -6.30 7.14
C VAL A 329 -8.21 -5.70 6.21
N VAL A 330 -7.77 -4.95 5.20
CA VAL A 330 -8.70 -4.37 4.21
C VAL A 330 -9.43 -5.47 3.44
N GLN A 331 -8.75 -6.53 3.01
CA GLN A 331 -9.40 -7.68 2.38
C GLN A 331 -10.47 -8.31 3.28
N ALA A 332 -10.21 -8.44 4.57
CA ALA A 332 -11.17 -9.02 5.53
C ALA A 332 -12.41 -8.14 5.69
N VAL A 333 -12.23 -6.84 5.94
CA VAL A 333 -13.34 -5.94 6.28
C VAL A 333 -14.13 -5.45 5.07
N SER A 334 -13.55 -5.45 3.87
CA SER A 334 -14.19 -4.96 2.64
C SER A 334 -14.99 -6.02 1.86
N GLY A 335 -15.01 -7.27 2.34
CA GLY A 335 -15.72 -8.37 1.69
C GLY A 335 -14.88 -9.16 0.69
N ILE A 336 -13.66 -8.75 0.39
CA ILE A 336 -12.78 -9.44 -0.55
C ILE A 336 -12.48 -10.85 -0.05
N ALA A 337 -12.10 -11.01 1.22
CA ALA A 337 -11.74 -12.32 1.77
C ALA A 337 -12.95 -13.27 1.85
N SER A 338 -14.16 -12.76 2.16
CA SER A 338 -15.39 -13.54 2.09
C SER A 338 -15.64 -14.04 0.69
N ARG A 339 -15.64 -13.13 -0.30
CA ARG A 339 -15.92 -13.48 -1.70
C ARG A 339 -14.88 -14.42 -2.29
N GLN A 340 -13.61 -14.25 -1.94
CA GLN A 340 -12.54 -15.16 -2.35
C GLN A 340 -12.80 -16.58 -1.83
N GLY A 341 -13.13 -16.74 -0.55
CA GLY A 341 -13.40 -18.05 0.06
C GLY A 341 -14.67 -18.72 -0.48
N GLU A 342 -15.72 -17.95 -0.83
CA GLU A 342 -16.95 -18.45 -1.44
C GLU A 342 -16.72 -19.06 -2.83
N VAL A 343 -15.90 -18.40 -3.67
CA VAL A 343 -15.70 -18.78 -5.08
C VAL A 343 -14.52 -19.73 -5.24
N ILE A 344 -13.48 -19.54 -4.45
CA ILE A 344 -12.26 -20.33 -4.48
C ILE A 344 -12.03 -20.92 -3.08
N PRO A 345 -12.72 -21.99 -2.72
CA PRO A 345 -12.57 -22.57 -1.39
C PRO A 345 -11.13 -23.05 -1.16
N GLY A 346 -10.63 -22.81 0.03
CA GLY A 346 -9.37 -23.34 0.51
C GLY A 346 -9.49 -24.79 0.99
N ALA A 347 -8.43 -25.29 1.63
CA ALA A 347 -8.45 -26.62 2.26
C ALA A 347 -9.47 -26.69 3.42
N GLU A 348 -9.68 -25.56 4.10
CA GLU A 348 -10.73 -25.42 5.13
C GLU A 348 -11.79 -24.42 4.67
N PRO A 349 -13.06 -24.62 5.03
CA PRO A 349 -14.12 -23.65 4.78
C PRO A 349 -13.83 -22.31 5.47
N GLY A 350 -14.22 -21.20 4.83
CA GLY A 350 -14.12 -19.87 5.42
C GLY A 350 -13.50 -18.81 4.51
N PRO A 351 -13.22 -17.62 5.04
CA PRO A 351 -12.60 -16.55 4.29
C PRO A 351 -11.20 -16.93 3.81
N GLN A 352 -10.84 -16.46 2.63
CA GLN A 352 -9.53 -16.67 2.02
C GLN A 352 -8.96 -15.34 1.52
N PHE A 353 -7.66 -15.16 1.57
CA PHE A 353 -7.02 -14.08 0.84
C PHE A 353 -6.84 -14.46 -0.62
N TYR A 354 -6.91 -13.50 -1.51
CA TYR A 354 -6.45 -13.71 -2.88
C TYR A 354 -4.91 -13.88 -2.91
N PRO A 355 -4.35 -14.48 -3.97
CA PRO A 355 -2.99 -15.03 -3.93
C PRO A 355 -1.86 -14.00 -4.01
N VAL A 356 -2.13 -12.71 -3.94
CA VAL A 356 -1.18 -11.59 -4.05
C VAL A 356 -1.52 -10.50 -3.03
N SER A 357 -0.64 -9.53 -2.81
CA SER A 357 -0.95 -8.32 -1.99
C SER A 357 -1.41 -7.18 -2.90
N ALA A 358 -2.54 -7.41 -3.61
CA ALA A 358 -2.97 -6.49 -4.66
C ALA A 358 -3.29 -5.09 -4.16
N ILE A 359 -3.90 -4.94 -2.98
CA ILE A 359 -4.25 -3.62 -2.45
C ILE A 359 -2.99 -2.80 -2.23
N ASP A 360 -1.99 -3.37 -1.55
CA ASP A 360 -0.75 -2.66 -1.26
C ASP A 360 0.05 -2.34 -2.54
N TYR A 361 0.28 -3.34 -3.41
CA TYR A 361 1.08 -3.10 -4.62
C TYR A 361 0.40 -2.14 -5.59
N LEU A 362 -0.92 -2.28 -5.83
CA LEU A 362 -1.66 -1.37 -6.72
C LEU A 362 -1.71 0.06 -6.18
N THR A 363 -1.76 0.22 -4.85
CA THR A 363 -1.66 1.54 -4.21
C THR A 363 -0.26 2.13 -4.34
N GLY A 364 0.77 1.29 -4.39
CA GLY A 364 2.16 1.70 -4.50
C GLY A 364 2.58 2.10 -5.92
N TYR A 365 2.04 1.44 -6.94
CA TYR A 365 2.25 1.78 -8.35
C TYR A 365 1.45 3.02 -8.75
#